data_8cc8da1e4cc075b1f2317da66f27f554
#
_entry.id   8cc8da1e4cc075b1f2317da66f27f554
#
_cell.length_a   1.000
_cell.length_b   1.000
_cell.length_c   1.000
_cell.angle_alpha   90.00
_cell.angle_beta   90.00
_cell.angle_gamma   90.00
#
_symmetry.space_group_name_H-M   'P 1'
#
loop_
_entity.id
_entity.type
_entity.pdbx_description
1 polymer ?
#
loop_
_entity_poly.entity_id
_entity_poly.type
_entity_poly.pdbx_seq_one_letter_code
_entity_poly.pdbx_strand_id
1 'polypeptide(L)'
;MKNCKNILLFCFLFTLSFESFTSVRDEILQLKKPPLKLSAYGFFEDMQSQLPSENVLPYTLESALFSDYADKLRFIYLPDKGFAKNVPDKVFDFPNGTALIKTFAYLNNHTNSNLPAQLLETRLLIKKDEEWSNISYVWNESQNEAFLSIAGKTIPTKFVNNNGGLQDVRYRVPNINQCKECHQANKEITPIGPKSRNLNIVYAYQEGSMNQLEKWHELGWIDNNYQTKSMVDWADQNASLDGRARSYLDINCGHCHIEGGSADTSGLYLSFNENRKISLGFYKKPVATGRASNNLKYSIVPGKPEESILLYRMQSLDPGIMMPESGRALQHSEAIELVSKWIKNL
;
A
#
# COMPACT_ATOMS: atom_id res chain seq x y z
N MET A 1 -31.88 -63.40 -47.90
CA MET A 1 -31.94 -61.95 -47.73
C MET A 1 -31.63 -61.63 -46.24
N LYS A 2 -30.40 -61.21 -45.90
CA LYS A 2 -29.99 -60.92 -44.53
C LYS A 2 -29.78 -59.40 -44.41
N ASN A 3 -30.60 -58.77 -43.59
CA ASN A 3 -30.49 -57.34 -43.24
C ASN A 3 -29.37 -57.18 -42.25
N CYS A 4 -28.32 -56.50 -42.66
CA CYS A 4 -27.27 -55.99 -41.74
C CYS A 4 -27.68 -54.59 -41.25
N LYS A 5 -27.96 -54.45 -39.96
CA LYS A 5 -28.18 -53.16 -39.33
C LYS A 5 -26.82 -52.60 -38.86
N ASN A 6 -26.36 -51.53 -39.49
CA ASN A 6 -25.21 -50.77 -39.05
C ASN A 6 -25.61 -49.94 -37.82
N ILE A 7 -25.00 -50.25 -36.66
CA ILE A 7 -25.05 -49.44 -35.46
C ILE A 7 -23.85 -48.46 -35.52
N LEU A 8 -24.14 -47.17 -35.77
CA LEU A 8 -23.16 -46.08 -35.62
C LEU A 8 -23.02 -45.79 -34.14
N LEU A 9 -21.87 -46.13 -33.59
CA LEU A 9 -21.46 -45.79 -32.24
C LEU A 9 -20.95 -44.33 -32.25
N PHE A 10 -21.72 -43.38 -31.76
CA PHE A 10 -21.30 -41.98 -31.54
C PHE A 10 -20.48 -41.91 -30.24
N CYS A 11 -19.14 -41.92 -30.36
CA CYS A 11 -18.27 -41.59 -29.25
C CYS A 11 -18.33 -40.09 -29.00
N PHE A 12 -19.06 -39.69 -27.95
CA PHE A 12 -18.98 -38.32 -27.39
C PHE A 12 -17.64 -38.19 -26.65
N LEU A 13 -16.65 -37.58 -27.31
CA LEU A 13 -15.44 -37.11 -26.64
C LEU A 13 -15.80 -35.91 -25.76
N PHE A 14 -16.00 -36.18 -24.48
CA PHE A 14 -15.98 -35.14 -23.46
C PHE A 14 -14.55 -34.59 -23.35
N THR A 15 -14.27 -33.49 -24.03
CA THR A 15 -13.06 -32.72 -23.75
C THR A 15 -13.28 -32.03 -22.38
N LEU A 16 -12.73 -32.62 -21.33
CA LEU A 16 -12.47 -31.94 -20.08
C LEU A 16 -11.49 -30.82 -20.40
N SER A 17 -12.00 -29.58 -20.54
CA SER A 17 -11.17 -28.41 -20.46
C SER A 17 -10.66 -28.34 -19.01
N PHE A 18 -9.41 -28.76 -18.80
CA PHE A 18 -8.67 -28.38 -17.60
C PHE A 18 -8.53 -26.88 -17.66
N GLU A 19 -9.31 -26.15 -16.88
CA GLU A 19 -9.00 -24.77 -16.55
C GLU A 19 -7.64 -24.83 -15.83
N SER A 20 -6.62 -24.38 -16.52
CA SER A 20 -5.28 -24.23 -15.96
C SER A 20 -5.35 -23.03 -15.01
N PHE A 21 -5.59 -23.28 -13.72
CA PHE A 21 -5.43 -22.26 -12.71
C PHE A 21 -4.00 -21.71 -12.79
N THR A 22 -3.85 -20.42 -12.95
CA THR A 22 -2.55 -19.76 -12.88
C THR A 22 -2.08 -19.83 -11.44
N SER A 23 -0.86 -20.31 -11.25
CA SER A 23 -0.21 -20.31 -9.92
C SER A 23 0.99 -19.38 -9.92
N VAL A 24 1.36 -18.91 -8.74
CA VAL A 24 2.59 -18.14 -8.56
C VAL A 24 3.79 -19.01 -8.94
N ARG A 25 4.72 -18.42 -9.66
CA ARG A 25 5.93 -19.07 -10.14
C ARG A 25 7.10 -18.75 -9.24
N ASP A 26 7.36 -19.61 -8.26
CA ASP A 26 8.42 -19.40 -7.26
C ASP A 26 9.81 -19.22 -7.88
N GLU A 27 10.09 -19.90 -8.97
CA GLU A 27 11.35 -19.75 -9.70
C GLU A 27 11.55 -18.32 -10.24
N ILE A 28 10.45 -17.62 -10.59
CA ILE A 28 10.50 -16.23 -11.06
C ILE A 28 10.78 -15.28 -9.91
N LEU A 29 10.24 -15.55 -8.71
CA LEU A 29 10.53 -14.77 -7.51
C LEU A 29 12.01 -14.81 -7.13
N GLN A 30 12.71 -15.89 -7.47
CA GLN A 30 14.12 -16.10 -7.15
C GLN A 30 15.09 -15.53 -8.21
N LEU A 31 14.60 -14.97 -9.30
CA LEU A 31 15.48 -14.40 -10.35
C LEU A 31 16.28 -13.19 -9.80
N LYS A 32 17.55 -13.10 -10.22
CA LYS A 32 18.39 -11.93 -9.90
C LYS A 32 17.92 -10.66 -10.59
N LYS A 33 17.32 -10.78 -11.76
CA LYS A 33 16.74 -9.66 -12.51
C LYS A 33 15.23 -9.89 -12.63
N PRO A 34 14.41 -8.89 -12.30
CA PRO A 34 12.98 -9.01 -12.45
C PRO A 34 12.59 -9.19 -13.92
N PRO A 35 11.55 -9.96 -14.23
CA PRO A 35 11.04 -10.11 -15.59
C PRO A 35 10.52 -8.78 -16.14
N LEU A 36 10.48 -8.66 -17.47
CA LEU A 36 9.97 -7.44 -18.12
C LEU A 36 8.46 -7.25 -17.95
N LYS A 37 7.72 -8.32 -17.76
CA LYS A 37 6.25 -8.35 -17.67
C LYS A 37 5.80 -8.82 -16.29
N LEU A 38 4.77 -8.16 -15.75
CA LEU A 38 4.16 -8.53 -14.46
C LEU A 38 3.51 -9.92 -14.53
N SER A 39 2.88 -10.26 -15.65
CA SER A 39 2.24 -11.57 -15.87
C SER A 39 3.19 -12.76 -15.69
N ALA A 40 4.51 -12.55 -15.83
CA ALA A 40 5.49 -13.61 -15.64
C ALA A 40 5.47 -14.23 -14.24
N TYR A 41 5.03 -13.52 -13.21
CA TYR A 41 4.97 -14.02 -11.83
C TYR A 41 3.79 -14.97 -11.57
N GLY A 42 2.71 -14.86 -12.35
CA GLY A 42 1.49 -15.64 -12.13
C GLY A 42 0.67 -15.20 -10.91
N PHE A 43 0.75 -13.93 -10.50
CA PHE A 43 0.00 -13.43 -9.34
C PHE A 43 -1.50 -13.29 -9.56
N PHE A 44 -1.94 -13.18 -10.82
CA PHE A 44 -3.32 -12.95 -11.19
C PHE A 44 -3.79 -13.97 -12.23
N GLU A 45 -4.99 -14.48 -12.04
CA GLU A 45 -5.72 -15.25 -13.05
C GLU A 45 -6.22 -14.33 -14.17
N ASP A 46 -6.75 -13.17 -13.77
CA ASP A 46 -7.10 -12.08 -14.68
C ASP A 46 -6.38 -10.78 -14.24
N MET A 47 -5.44 -10.38 -15.09
CA MET A 47 -4.63 -9.18 -14.87
C MET A 47 -5.46 -7.90 -14.84
N GLN A 48 -6.44 -7.77 -15.73
CA GLN A 48 -7.22 -6.56 -15.91
C GLN A 48 -8.19 -6.33 -14.75
N SER A 49 -8.90 -7.36 -14.33
CA SER A 49 -9.82 -7.31 -13.18
C SER A 49 -9.10 -7.43 -11.84
N GLN A 50 -7.79 -7.68 -11.84
CA GLN A 50 -6.97 -7.94 -10.64
C GLN A 50 -7.50 -9.14 -9.83
N LEU A 51 -8.03 -10.17 -10.53
CA LEU A 51 -8.43 -11.41 -9.91
C LEU A 51 -7.17 -12.18 -9.49
N PRO A 52 -6.92 -12.40 -8.19
CA PRO A 52 -5.71 -13.06 -7.74
C PRO A 52 -5.72 -14.55 -8.06
N SER A 53 -4.54 -15.13 -8.27
CA SER A 53 -4.33 -16.57 -8.35
C SER A 53 -4.60 -17.27 -7.02
N GLU A 54 -4.85 -18.57 -7.01
CA GLU A 54 -5.33 -19.34 -5.87
C GLU A 54 -4.56 -19.10 -4.56
N ASN A 55 -3.24 -18.96 -4.61
CA ASN A 55 -2.38 -18.78 -3.44
C ASN A 55 -2.02 -17.31 -3.16
N VAL A 56 -2.73 -16.38 -3.78
CA VAL A 56 -2.53 -14.93 -3.59
C VAL A 56 -3.73 -14.34 -2.87
N LEU A 57 -3.53 -13.94 -1.62
CA LEU A 57 -4.62 -13.46 -0.77
C LEU A 57 -4.75 -11.93 -0.87
N PRO A 58 -5.94 -11.39 -1.16
CA PRO A 58 -6.19 -9.95 -1.07
C PRO A 58 -6.23 -9.52 0.40
N TYR A 59 -5.76 -8.29 0.66
CA TYR A 59 -5.87 -7.68 1.99
C TYR A 59 -6.02 -6.16 1.90
N THR A 60 -6.45 -5.56 2.99
CA THR A 60 -6.53 -4.11 3.14
C THR A 60 -5.86 -3.63 4.43
N LEU A 61 -5.80 -2.33 4.63
CA LEU A 61 -5.25 -1.70 5.82
C LEU A 61 -6.32 -0.82 6.46
N GLU A 62 -6.39 -0.82 7.79
CA GLU A 62 -7.32 0.06 8.53
C GLU A 62 -7.11 1.53 8.19
N SER A 63 -5.86 1.98 8.22
CA SER A 63 -5.48 3.30 7.73
C SER A 63 -4.55 3.19 6.55
N ALA A 64 -4.96 3.73 5.41
CA ALA A 64 -4.20 3.64 4.16
C ALA A 64 -3.29 4.86 3.95
N LEU A 65 -2.09 4.62 3.38
CA LEU A 65 -1.17 5.66 2.95
C LEU A 65 -1.77 6.43 1.77
N PHE A 66 -1.71 7.76 1.81
CA PHE A 66 -2.15 8.62 0.71
C PHE A 66 -1.22 8.53 -0.50
N SER A 67 -1.80 8.52 -1.70
CA SER A 67 -1.10 8.55 -2.98
C SER A 67 -2.02 9.15 -4.04
N ASP A 68 -2.16 10.48 -4.03
CA ASP A 68 -2.93 11.23 -5.04
C ASP A 68 -4.35 10.70 -5.27
N TYR A 69 -5.05 10.29 -4.20
CA TYR A 69 -6.39 9.69 -4.22
C TYR A 69 -6.50 8.37 -5.01
N ALA A 70 -5.37 7.79 -5.45
CA ALA A 70 -5.42 6.49 -6.11
C ALA A 70 -5.87 5.39 -5.14
N ASP A 71 -6.76 4.53 -5.62
CA ASP A 71 -7.13 3.27 -4.98
C ASP A 71 -5.91 2.35 -4.88
N LYS A 72 -5.92 1.45 -3.91
CA LYS A 72 -4.83 0.53 -3.67
C LYS A 72 -5.35 -0.88 -3.44
N LEU A 73 -5.26 -1.68 -4.48
CA LEU A 73 -5.50 -3.11 -4.40
C LEU A 73 -4.23 -3.78 -3.87
N ARG A 74 -4.35 -4.56 -2.80
CA ARG A 74 -3.22 -5.18 -2.13
C ARG A 74 -3.42 -6.68 -2.05
N PHE A 75 -2.34 -7.38 -2.35
CA PHE A 75 -2.32 -8.83 -2.29
C PHE A 75 -1.01 -9.29 -1.65
N ILE A 76 -1.07 -10.47 -1.07
CA ILE A 76 0.08 -11.13 -0.47
C ILE A 76 0.17 -12.57 -0.93
N TYR A 77 1.38 -13.00 -1.26
CA TYR A 77 1.75 -14.38 -1.47
C TYR A 77 2.76 -14.80 -0.42
N LEU A 78 2.53 -15.91 0.24
CA LEU A 78 3.52 -16.62 1.05
C LEU A 78 3.86 -17.94 0.35
N PRO A 79 5.16 -18.35 0.34
CA PRO A 79 5.55 -19.65 -0.20
C PRO A 79 4.93 -20.78 0.64
N ASP A 80 4.87 -21.98 0.06
CA ASP A 80 4.39 -23.17 0.75
C ASP A 80 5.05 -23.36 2.11
N LYS A 81 4.23 -23.59 3.16
CA LYS A 81 4.66 -23.67 4.55
C LYS A 81 5.34 -22.39 5.07
N GLY A 82 5.18 -21.28 4.35
CA GLY A 82 5.65 -19.99 4.79
C GLY A 82 4.95 -19.54 6.09
N PHE A 83 5.72 -19.00 7.01
CA PHE A 83 5.22 -18.52 8.30
C PHE A 83 5.74 -17.11 8.55
N ALA A 84 4.83 -16.17 8.83
CA ALA A 84 5.14 -14.79 9.15
C ALA A 84 5.05 -14.58 10.67
N LYS A 85 6.13 -14.13 11.26
CA LYS A 85 6.19 -13.88 12.72
C LYS A 85 5.63 -12.50 13.04
N ASN A 86 4.70 -12.43 13.98
CA ASN A 86 4.23 -11.15 14.51
C ASN A 86 5.33 -10.47 15.34
N VAL A 87 5.67 -9.25 14.97
CA VAL A 87 6.61 -8.41 15.72
C VAL A 87 5.84 -7.20 16.24
N PRO A 88 5.73 -7.01 17.57
CA PRO A 88 4.97 -5.92 18.15
C PRO A 88 5.34 -4.57 17.54
N ASP A 89 4.33 -3.79 17.10
CA ASP A 89 4.46 -2.46 16.52
C ASP A 89 5.28 -2.35 15.21
N LYS A 90 5.77 -3.46 14.70
CA LYS A 90 6.50 -3.53 13.43
C LYS A 90 5.72 -4.31 12.38
N VAL A 91 6.21 -4.28 11.17
CA VAL A 91 5.77 -5.17 10.10
C VAL A 91 6.06 -6.61 10.49
N PHE A 92 5.19 -7.54 10.08
CA PHE A 92 5.47 -8.96 10.24
C PHE A 92 6.83 -9.33 9.67
N ASP A 93 7.55 -10.20 10.35
CA ASP A 93 8.74 -10.81 9.78
C ASP A 93 8.31 -11.97 8.88
N PHE A 94 8.35 -11.71 7.59
CA PHE A 94 7.92 -12.63 6.55
C PHE A 94 9.04 -13.57 6.13
N PRO A 95 8.75 -14.80 5.69
CA PRO A 95 9.74 -15.73 5.15
C PRO A 95 10.26 -15.28 3.77
N ASN A 96 11.43 -15.78 3.37
CA ASN A 96 11.92 -15.67 2.00
C ASN A 96 10.92 -16.26 1.01
N GLY A 97 10.78 -15.64 -0.16
CA GLY A 97 9.78 -16.01 -1.16
C GLY A 97 8.46 -15.26 -1.01
N THR A 98 8.25 -14.51 0.10
CA THR A 98 7.05 -13.67 0.24
C THR A 98 7.04 -12.55 -0.81
N ALA A 99 5.88 -12.35 -1.43
CA ALA A 99 5.62 -11.20 -2.29
C ALA A 99 4.44 -10.36 -1.74
N LEU A 100 4.68 -9.07 -1.54
CA LEU A 100 3.64 -8.09 -1.29
C LEU A 100 3.38 -7.35 -2.60
N ILE A 101 2.15 -7.41 -3.09
CA ILE A 101 1.73 -6.86 -4.37
C ILE A 101 0.78 -5.70 -4.10
N LYS A 102 1.03 -4.55 -4.70
CA LYS A 102 0.20 -3.37 -4.53
C LYS A 102 -0.04 -2.68 -5.86
N THR A 103 -1.26 -2.77 -6.37
CA THR A 103 -1.71 -2.06 -7.57
C THR A 103 -2.34 -0.74 -7.19
N PHE A 104 -1.91 0.33 -7.83
CA PHE A 104 -2.50 1.66 -7.75
C PHE A 104 -3.40 1.87 -8.97
N ALA A 105 -4.61 2.34 -8.71
CA ALA A 105 -5.63 2.51 -9.74
C ALA A 105 -6.51 3.72 -9.44
N TYR A 106 -7.19 4.23 -10.45
CA TYR A 106 -8.40 5.02 -10.30
C TYR A 106 -9.57 4.14 -10.73
N LEU A 107 -10.25 3.55 -9.76
CA LEU A 107 -11.37 2.62 -10.03
C LEU A 107 -12.64 3.36 -10.45
N ASN A 108 -12.76 4.64 -10.05
CA ASN A 108 -13.88 5.53 -10.37
C ASN A 108 -15.27 4.98 -9.96
N ASN A 109 -15.30 4.04 -9.00
CA ASN A 109 -16.51 3.31 -8.59
C ASN A 109 -17.24 3.95 -7.40
N HIS A 110 -16.68 4.97 -6.77
CA HIS A 110 -17.32 5.68 -5.65
C HIS A 110 -18.28 6.78 -6.09
N THR A 111 -18.39 7.01 -7.39
CA THR A 111 -19.28 8.01 -7.99
C THR A 111 -19.99 7.38 -9.17
N ASN A 112 -21.15 7.91 -9.56
CA ASN A 112 -21.84 7.53 -10.79
C ASN A 112 -21.06 8.02 -12.03
N SER A 113 -19.77 7.77 -12.06
CA SER A 113 -18.85 8.17 -13.12
C SER A 113 -18.90 7.17 -14.27
N ASN A 114 -18.94 7.67 -15.49
CA ASN A 114 -18.78 6.85 -16.70
C ASN A 114 -17.29 6.66 -17.08
N LEU A 115 -16.36 7.12 -16.24
CA LEU A 115 -14.94 6.89 -16.49
C LEU A 115 -14.61 5.42 -16.19
N PRO A 116 -13.90 4.74 -17.11
CA PRO A 116 -13.44 3.38 -16.87
C PRO A 116 -12.42 3.35 -15.73
N ALA A 117 -12.32 2.23 -15.04
CA ALA A 117 -11.22 1.97 -14.14
C ALA A 117 -9.89 2.02 -14.89
N GLN A 118 -8.88 2.62 -14.28
CA GLN A 118 -7.53 2.74 -14.85
C GLN A 118 -6.50 2.23 -13.85
N LEU A 119 -5.81 1.14 -14.19
CA LEU A 119 -4.64 0.66 -13.47
C LEU A 119 -3.43 1.51 -13.88
N LEU A 120 -2.67 1.99 -12.90
CA LEU A 120 -1.55 2.91 -13.12
C LEU A 120 -0.22 2.17 -13.01
N GLU A 121 0.04 1.57 -11.85
CA GLU A 121 1.24 0.79 -11.58
C GLU A 121 0.94 -0.34 -10.60
N THR A 122 1.75 -1.39 -10.67
CA THR A 122 1.82 -2.42 -9.62
C THR A 122 3.22 -2.44 -9.05
N ARG A 123 3.35 -2.24 -7.73
CA ARG A 123 4.61 -2.34 -6.99
C ARG A 123 4.67 -3.68 -6.29
N LEU A 124 5.83 -4.29 -6.35
CA LEU A 124 6.16 -5.51 -5.66
C LEU A 124 7.23 -5.24 -4.60
N LEU A 125 7.06 -5.85 -3.44
CA LEU A 125 8.10 -6.10 -2.49
C LEU A 125 8.28 -7.61 -2.41
N ILE A 126 9.43 -8.12 -2.81
CA ILE A 126 9.75 -9.54 -2.79
C ILE A 126 10.88 -9.77 -1.81
N LYS A 127 10.66 -10.66 -0.82
CA LYS A 127 11.69 -11.04 0.17
C LYS A 127 12.53 -12.17 -0.38
N LYS A 128 13.83 -11.96 -0.44
CA LYS A 128 14.81 -12.91 -0.94
C LYS A 128 16.13 -12.73 -0.22
N ASP A 129 16.79 -13.83 0.13
CA ASP A 129 18.08 -13.81 0.85
C ASP A 129 18.03 -12.89 2.09
N GLU A 130 16.91 -12.91 2.84
CA GLU A 130 16.55 -12.06 3.98
C GLU A 130 16.37 -10.57 3.68
N GLU A 131 16.47 -10.15 2.43
CA GLU A 131 16.31 -8.77 1.99
C GLU A 131 15.04 -8.55 1.16
N TRP A 132 14.46 -7.36 1.25
CA TRP A 132 13.35 -6.96 0.41
C TRP A 132 13.85 -6.23 -0.84
N SER A 133 13.24 -6.54 -1.98
CA SER A 133 13.48 -5.86 -3.25
C SER A 133 12.25 -5.07 -3.67
N ASN A 134 12.43 -3.80 -4.03
CA ASN A 134 11.38 -2.97 -4.61
C ASN A 134 11.38 -3.09 -6.14
N ILE A 135 10.23 -3.38 -6.73
CA ILE A 135 10.07 -3.50 -8.18
C ILE A 135 8.78 -2.81 -8.57
N SER A 136 8.81 -1.96 -9.62
CA SER A 136 7.63 -1.28 -10.14
C SER A 136 7.33 -1.68 -11.56
N TYR A 137 6.05 -1.90 -11.86
CA TYR A 137 5.52 -2.20 -13.19
C TYR A 137 4.47 -1.16 -13.56
N VAL A 138 4.53 -0.61 -14.75
CA VAL A 138 3.57 0.37 -15.27
C VAL A 138 2.63 -0.29 -16.25
N TRP A 139 1.33 -0.10 -16.06
CA TRP A 139 0.30 -0.65 -16.93
C TRP A 139 0.31 0.01 -18.29
N ASN A 140 0.06 -0.79 -19.32
CA ASN A 140 -0.10 -0.32 -20.68
C ASN A 140 -1.49 0.33 -20.89
N GLU A 141 -1.67 1.00 -22.02
CA GLU A 141 -2.93 1.66 -22.36
C GLU A 141 -4.10 0.65 -22.53
N SER A 142 -3.81 -0.56 -23.00
CA SER A 142 -4.79 -1.62 -23.15
C SER A 142 -5.20 -2.28 -21.83
N GLN A 143 -4.58 -1.92 -20.71
CA GLN A 143 -4.89 -2.40 -19.35
C GLN A 143 -4.82 -3.94 -19.20
N ASN A 144 -4.03 -4.62 -20.04
CA ASN A 144 -3.91 -6.09 -20.04
C ASN A 144 -2.53 -6.60 -19.62
N GLU A 145 -1.54 -5.69 -19.50
CA GLU A 145 -0.18 -6.05 -19.06
C GLU A 145 0.50 -4.85 -18.41
N ALA A 146 1.40 -5.13 -17.46
CA ALA A 146 2.25 -4.12 -16.86
C ALA A 146 3.73 -4.44 -17.10
N PHE A 147 4.51 -3.40 -17.40
CA PHE A 147 5.92 -3.51 -17.81
C PHE A 147 6.85 -2.91 -16.77
N LEU A 148 7.99 -3.56 -16.57
CA LEU A 148 9.03 -3.13 -15.63
C LEU A 148 9.44 -1.67 -15.85
N SER A 149 9.42 -0.89 -14.77
CA SER A 149 9.79 0.54 -14.77
C SER A 149 10.85 0.83 -13.72
N ILE A 150 12.12 0.91 -14.13
CA ILE A 150 13.25 1.18 -13.22
C ILE A 150 13.43 2.68 -12.98
N ALA A 151 13.27 3.48 -14.03
CA ALA A 151 13.51 4.92 -14.02
C ALA A 151 12.35 5.75 -13.45
N GLY A 152 11.23 5.10 -13.14
CA GLY A 152 9.98 5.77 -12.84
C GLY A 152 9.30 6.36 -14.08
N LYS A 153 8.09 6.89 -13.90
CA LYS A 153 7.29 7.47 -14.98
C LYS A 153 6.31 8.51 -14.43
N THR A 154 6.01 9.55 -15.20
CA THR A 154 4.87 10.42 -14.94
C THR A 154 3.73 10.03 -15.87
N ILE A 155 2.55 9.75 -15.31
CA ILE A 155 1.33 9.38 -16.05
C ILE A 155 0.34 10.54 -15.91
N PRO A 156 0.17 11.39 -16.94
CA PRO A 156 -0.92 12.37 -16.94
C PRO A 156 -2.25 11.63 -17.06
N THR A 157 -3.15 11.88 -16.13
CA THR A 157 -4.47 11.24 -16.12
C THR A 157 -5.49 12.09 -15.40
N LYS A 158 -6.74 11.63 -15.33
CA LYS A 158 -7.85 12.25 -14.64
C LYS A 158 -8.54 11.21 -13.75
N PHE A 159 -9.07 11.67 -12.65
CA PHE A 159 -9.92 10.84 -11.78
C PHE A 159 -11.13 11.64 -11.32
N VAL A 160 -12.13 10.94 -10.81
CA VAL A 160 -13.29 11.58 -10.18
C VAL A 160 -13.00 11.74 -8.70
N ASN A 161 -12.96 12.99 -8.24
CA ASN A 161 -12.73 13.30 -6.83
C ASN A 161 -13.97 13.02 -5.96
N ASN A 162 -13.83 13.10 -4.64
CA ASN A 162 -14.89 12.82 -3.67
C ASN A 162 -16.15 13.70 -3.83
N ASN A 163 -16.05 14.82 -4.54
CA ASN A 163 -17.17 15.72 -4.84
C ASN A 163 -17.82 15.42 -6.19
N GLY A 164 -17.42 14.36 -6.88
CA GLY A 164 -17.93 13.98 -8.20
C GLY A 164 -17.34 14.78 -9.37
N GLY A 165 -16.39 15.68 -9.12
CA GLY A 165 -15.71 16.47 -10.16
C GLY A 165 -14.51 15.77 -10.76
N LEU A 166 -14.27 16.01 -12.06
CA LEU A 166 -13.04 15.58 -12.73
C LEU A 166 -11.85 16.40 -12.24
N GLN A 167 -10.77 15.69 -11.87
CA GLN A 167 -9.53 16.31 -11.46
C GLN A 167 -8.35 15.77 -12.27
N ASP A 168 -7.53 16.67 -12.81
CA ASP A 168 -6.29 16.31 -13.48
C ASP A 168 -5.22 15.98 -12.44
N VAL A 169 -4.42 14.96 -12.73
CA VAL A 169 -3.26 14.58 -11.95
C VAL A 169 -2.11 14.14 -12.84
N ARG A 170 -0.90 14.50 -12.46
CA ARG A 170 0.34 13.98 -13.02
C ARG A 170 0.87 12.90 -12.07
N TYR A 171 0.23 11.73 -12.10
CA TYR A 171 0.60 10.62 -11.21
C TYR A 171 2.06 10.24 -11.40
N ARG A 172 2.80 10.11 -10.29
CA ARG A 172 4.24 9.85 -10.32
C ARG A 172 4.54 8.42 -9.88
N VAL A 173 4.93 7.58 -10.83
CA VAL A 173 5.56 6.30 -10.55
C VAL A 173 6.99 6.57 -10.08
N PRO A 174 7.39 6.18 -8.87
CA PRO A 174 8.72 6.43 -8.37
C PRO A 174 9.77 5.58 -9.08
N ASN A 175 10.98 6.09 -9.16
CA ASN A 175 12.13 5.27 -9.51
C ASN A 175 12.61 4.45 -8.30
N ILE A 176 13.53 3.51 -8.53
CA ILE A 176 14.01 2.59 -7.48
C ILE A 176 14.66 3.30 -6.29
N ASN A 177 15.31 4.46 -6.49
CA ASN A 177 15.91 5.23 -5.40
C ASN A 177 14.85 5.93 -4.55
N GLN A 178 13.82 6.49 -5.19
CA GLN A 178 12.69 7.11 -4.49
C GLN A 178 11.89 6.09 -3.66
N CYS A 179 11.82 4.83 -4.07
CA CYS A 179 11.22 3.79 -3.24
C CYS A 179 11.98 3.63 -1.91
N LYS A 180 13.31 3.72 -1.93
CA LYS A 180 14.12 3.63 -0.71
C LYS A 180 13.87 4.77 0.28
N GLU A 181 13.53 5.97 -0.19
CA GLU A 181 13.25 7.12 0.69
C GLU A 181 12.17 6.80 1.73
N CYS A 182 11.14 6.01 1.35
CA CYS A 182 10.04 5.61 2.22
C CYS A 182 10.23 4.22 2.84
N HIS A 183 10.86 3.30 2.10
CA HIS A 183 10.95 1.89 2.46
C HIS A 183 12.25 1.51 3.19
N GLN A 184 13.11 2.47 3.53
CA GLN A 184 14.36 2.19 4.22
C GLN A 184 14.25 2.41 5.73
N ALA A 185 14.56 1.38 6.51
CA ALA A 185 14.77 1.45 7.94
C ALA A 185 16.02 0.67 8.31
N ASN A 186 16.90 1.21 9.17
CA ASN A 186 18.18 0.62 9.54
C ASN A 186 19.06 0.20 8.35
N LYS A 187 19.00 0.98 7.26
CA LYS A 187 19.67 0.72 5.96
C LYS A 187 19.13 -0.46 5.15
N GLU A 188 18.06 -1.10 5.59
CA GLU A 188 17.41 -2.21 4.91
C GLU A 188 16.07 -1.76 4.34
N ILE A 189 15.64 -2.37 3.23
CA ILE A 189 14.31 -2.16 2.68
C ILE A 189 13.28 -2.84 3.59
N THR A 190 12.23 -2.12 3.95
CA THR A 190 11.17 -2.61 4.85
C THR A 190 9.78 -2.28 4.30
N PRO A 191 8.83 -3.20 4.31
CA PRO A 191 7.43 -2.89 4.03
C PRO A 191 6.88 -1.86 5.04
N ILE A 192 5.82 -1.13 4.67
CA ILE A 192 5.24 -0.09 5.53
C ILE A 192 3.94 -0.56 6.19
N GLY A 193 3.05 -1.15 5.41
CA GLY A 193 1.65 -1.36 5.81
C GLY A 193 1.34 -2.55 6.69
N PRO A 194 1.88 -3.77 6.43
CA PRO A 194 1.39 -5.00 7.07
C PRO A 194 1.93 -5.17 8.48
N LYS A 195 1.41 -4.35 9.40
CA LYS A 195 1.57 -4.45 10.85
C LYS A 195 0.29 -5.06 11.43
N SER A 196 0.37 -5.89 12.45
CA SER A 196 -0.80 -6.56 13.05
C SER A 196 -1.93 -5.58 13.39
N ARG A 197 -1.62 -4.44 14.02
CA ARG A 197 -2.63 -3.42 14.35
C ARG A 197 -3.35 -2.82 13.14
N ASN A 198 -2.73 -2.79 11.96
CA ASN A 198 -3.29 -2.21 10.73
C ASN A 198 -4.00 -3.27 9.86
N LEU A 199 -3.77 -4.55 10.14
CA LEU A 199 -4.41 -5.70 9.50
C LEU A 199 -5.57 -6.28 10.32
N ASN A 200 -5.74 -5.87 11.60
CA ASN A 200 -6.77 -6.39 12.48
C ASN A 200 -8.14 -5.79 12.17
N ILE A 201 -8.64 -6.06 10.98
CA ILE A 201 -9.95 -5.63 10.48
C ILE A 201 -10.63 -6.75 9.70
N VAL A 202 -11.94 -6.64 9.54
CA VAL A 202 -12.73 -7.55 8.72
C VAL A 202 -12.53 -7.23 7.25
N TYR A 203 -12.30 -8.26 6.44
CA TYR A 203 -12.24 -8.19 4.99
C TYR A 203 -13.31 -9.10 4.36
N ALA A 204 -13.93 -8.65 3.27
CA ALA A 204 -14.91 -9.44 2.52
C ALA A 204 -14.17 -10.30 1.49
N TYR A 205 -13.84 -11.55 1.88
CA TYR A 205 -13.31 -12.57 0.97
C TYR A 205 -14.43 -13.15 0.11
N GLN A 206 -14.09 -13.91 -0.91
CA GLN A 206 -15.10 -14.58 -1.77
C GLN A 206 -15.98 -15.57 -0.99
N GLU A 207 -15.40 -16.27 -0.03
CA GLU A 207 -16.06 -17.24 0.83
C GLU A 207 -16.83 -16.62 2.01
N GLY A 208 -16.71 -15.32 2.23
CA GLY A 208 -17.40 -14.59 3.31
C GLY A 208 -16.52 -13.57 4.01
N SER A 209 -17.11 -12.79 4.91
CA SER A 209 -16.39 -11.78 5.69
C SER A 209 -15.68 -12.40 6.89
N MET A 210 -14.40 -12.12 7.07
CA MET A 210 -13.57 -12.61 8.17
C MET A 210 -12.53 -11.58 8.57
N ASN A 211 -12.10 -11.59 9.83
CA ASN A 211 -10.94 -10.80 10.25
C ASN A 211 -9.67 -11.28 9.51
N GLN A 212 -8.88 -10.37 8.98
CA GLN A 212 -7.71 -10.71 8.16
C GLN A 212 -6.66 -11.50 8.94
N LEU A 213 -6.43 -11.19 10.21
CA LEU A 213 -5.49 -11.94 11.04
C LEU A 213 -6.01 -13.34 11.39
N GLU A 214 -7.32 -13.50 11.60
CA GLU A 214 -7.96 -14.82 11.75
C GLU A 214 -7.78 -15.65 10.49
N LYS A 215 -8.03 -15.04 9.31
CA LYS A 215 -7.81 -15.69 8.01
C LYS A 215 -6.36 -16.16 7.84
N TRP A 216 -5.39 -15.30 8.15
CA TRP A 216 -3.98 -15.66 8.07
C TRP A 216 -3.61 -16.78 9.06
N HIS A 217 -4.21 -16.78 10.25
CA HIS A 217 -4.02 -17.86 11.22
C HIS A 217 -4.63 -19.19 10.73
N GLU A 218 -5.84 -19.18 10.18
CA GLU A 218 -6.47 -20.37 9.59
C GLU A 218 -5.65 -20.98 8.45
N LEU A 219 -5.01 -20.13 7.66
CA LEU A 219 -4.08 -20.55 6.60
C LEU A 219 -2.73 -21.06 7.13
N GLY A 220 -2.50 -21.00 8.45
CA GLY A 220 -1.23 -21.38 9.06
C GLY A 220 -0.09 -20.40 8.78
N TRP A 221 -0.40 -19.19 8.31
CA TRP A 221 0.59 -18.16 7.97
C TRP A 221 1.14 -17.43 9.18
N ILE A 222 0.38 -17.35 10.27
CA ILE A 222 0.77 -16.72 11.53
C ILE A 222 0.31 -17.60 12.71
N ASP A 223 0.95 -17.43 13.88
CA ASP A 223 0.50 -18.01 15.13
C ASP A 223 -0.74 -17.25 15.69
N ASN A 224 -1.30 -17.73 16.77
CA ASN A 224 -2.42 -17.09 17.46
C ASN A 224 -2.00 -15.90 18.35
N ASN A 225 -0.72 -15.53 18.37
CA ASN A 225 -0.19 -14.41 19.16
C ASN A 225 -0.29 -13.07 18.38
N TYR A 226 -1.40 -12.89 17.67
CA TYR A 226 -1.67 -11.68 16.90
C TYR A 226 -2.65 -10.72 17.59
N GLN A 227 -3.12 -11.04 18.77
CA GLN A 227 -4.05 -10.22 19.53
C GLN A 227 -3.46 -8.82 19.77
N THR A 228 -4.01 -7.84 19.08
CA THR A 228 -3.57 -6.45 19.15
C THR A 228 -4.76 -5.52 19.02
N LYS A 229 -4.66 -4.35 19.63
CA LYS A 229 -5.64 -3.29 19.41
C LYS A 229 -5.51 -2.78 17.97
N SER A 230 -6.63 -2.74 17.23
CA SER A 230 -6.67 -2.16 15.89
C SER A 230 -6.22 -0.70 15.90
N MET A 231 -5.63 -0.26 14.81
CA MET A 231 -5.56 1.16 14.50
C MET A 231 -6.98 1.71 14.29
N VAL A 232 -7.08 3.00 14.26
CA VAL A 232 -8.31 3.71 13.91
C VAL A 232 -8.23 4.08 12.44
N ASP A 233 -9.30 3.88 11.67
CA ASP A 233 -9.40 4.51 10.36
C ASP A 233 -9.36 6.04 10.54
N TRP A 234 -8.38 6.68 9.93
CA TRP A 234 -8.25 8.14 10.00
C TRP A 234 -9.48 8.86 9.42
N ALA A 235 -10.24 8.22 8.53
CA ALA A 235 -11.43 8.78 7.91
C ALA A 235 -12.72 8.59 8.76
N ASP A 236 -12.74 7.66 9.73
CA ASP A 236 -13.91 7.39 10.56
C ASP A 236 -14.23 8.56 11.50
N GLN A 237 -15.29 9.32 11.18
CA GLN A 237 -15.71 10.48 11.95
C GLN A 237 -16.22 10.15 13.37
N ASN A 238 -16.55 8.89 13.66
CA ASN A 238 -17.00 8.44 14.99
C ASN A 238 -15.83 8.15 15.93
N ALA A 239 -14.62 7.99 15.38
CA ALA A 239 -13.43 7.75 16.18
C ALA A 239 -12.86 9.06 16.76
N SER A 240 -12.05 8.92 17.82
CA SER A 240 -11.46 10.09 18.48
C SER A 240 -10.53 10.86 17.54
N LEU A 241 -10.55 12.19 17.63
CA LEU A 241 -9.70 13.06 16.82
C LEU A 241 -8.21 12.71 16.96
N ASP A 242 -7.74 12.43 18.18
CA ASP A 242 -6.36 12.03 18.44
C ASP A 242 -6.03 10.68 17.78
N GLY A 243 -6.89 9.66 17.94
CA GLY A 243 -6.72 8.36 17.32
C GLY A 243 -6.62 8.47 15.79
N ARG A 244 -7.51 9.23 15.16
CA ARG A 244 -7.52 9.49 13.71
C ARG A 244 -6.24 10.19 13.23
N ALA A 245 -5.85 11.28 13.89
CA ALA A 245 -4.65 12.02 13.54
C ALA A 245 -3.40 11.17 13.73
N ARG A 246 -3.31 10.41 14.81
CA ARG A 246 -2.18 9.49 15.10
C ARG A 246 -2.09 8.36 14.09
N SER A 247 -3.22 7.76 13.71
CA SER A 247 -3.25 6.73 12.64
C SER A 247 -2.80 7.29 11.30
N TYR A 248 -3.26 8.49 10.95
CA TYR A 248 -2.82 9.16 9.72
C TYR A 248 -1.32 9.44 9.71
N LEU A 249 -0.78 9.97 10.82
CA LEU A 249 0.63 10.30 10.95
C LEU A 249 1.50 9.03 10.95
N ASP A 250 1.08 7.94 11.58
CA ASP A 250 1.83 6.67 11.55
C ASP A 250 2.00 6.14 10.13
N ILE A 251 0.91 6.04 9.37
CA ILE A 251 0.97 5.41 8.06
C ILE A 251 1.58 6.31 6.97
N ASN A 252 1.40 7.63 7.07
CA ASN A 252 1.88 8.57 6.05
C ASN A 252 3.25 9.19 6.37
N CYS A 253 3.67 9.20 7.62
CA CYS A 253 4.89 9.87 8.07
C CYS A 253 5.79 8.96 8.92
N GLY A 254 5.19 8.12 9.76
CA GLY A 254 5.89 7.31 10.76
C GLY A 254 6.86 6.27 10.19
N HIS A 255 6.73 5.91 8.92
CA HIS A 255 7.68 4.98 8.27
C HIS A 255 9.06 5.62 8.00
N CYS A 256 9.11 6.96 7.79
CA CYS A 256 10.35 7.72 7.71
C CYS A 256 10.71 8.36 9.07
N HIS A 257 9.72 8.91 9.76
CA HIS A 257 9.84 9.60 11.04
C HIS A 257 9.72 8.62 12.21
N ILE A 258 10.68 7.73 12.34
CA ILE A 258 10.87 6.72 13.38
C ILE A 258 12.37 6.52 13.60
N GLU A 259 12.76 5.99 14.75
CA GLU A 259 14.15 5.60 15.01
C GLU A 259 14.65 4.60 13.95
N GLY A 260 15.81 4.90 13.35
CA GLY A 260 16.37 4.14 12.23
C GLY A 260 15.70 4.37 10.87
N GLY A 261 14.64 5.18 10.79
CA GLY A 261 14.01 5.56 9.53
C GLY A 261 14.82 6.59 8.73
N SER A 262 14.42 6.87 7.49
CA SER A 262 15.15 7.79 6.60
C SER A 262 15.20 9.23 7.15
N ALA A 263 14.25 9.64 8.00
CA ALA A 263 14.19 10.95 8.66
C ALA A 263 14.54 10.89 10.16
N ASP A 264 15.23 9.86 10.62
CA ASP A 264 15.62 9.65 12.02
C ASP A 264 16.38 10.85 12.60
N THR A 265 17.31 11.42 11.85
CA THR A 265 18.13 12.58 12.28
C THR A 265 17.29 13.81 12.64
N SER A 266 16.03 13.87 12.20
CA SER A 266 15.12 14.95 12.59
C SER A 266 14.71 14.84 14.07
N GLY A 267 14.79 13.65 14.67
CA GLY A 267 14.28 13.33 16.01
C GLY A 267 12.77 13.59 16.14
N LEU A 268 12.05 13.72 15.02
CA LEU A 268 10.60 13.78 14.96
C LEU A 268 10.10 12.35 14.71
N TYR A 269 9.34 11.78 15.65
CA TYR A 269 8.86 10.41 15.57
C TYR A 269 7.33 10.41 15.60
N LEU A 270 6.74 9.85 14.56
CA LEU A 270 5.30 9.95 14.29
C LEU A 270 4.61 8.56 14.26
N SER A 271 5.26 7.55 14.83
CA SER A 271 4.63 6.23 14.99
C SER A 271 3.43 6.31 15.93
N PHE A 272 2.46 5.41 15.74
CA PHE A 272 1.18 5.41 16.49
C PHE A 272 1.38 5.37 18.01
N ASN A 273 2.37 4.63 18.50
CA ASN A 273 2.64 4.43 19.92
C ASN A 273 3.66 5.43 20.51
N GLU A 274 4.13 6.42 19.73
CA GLU A 274 5.03 7.45 20.28
C GLU A 274 4.27 8.35 21.27
N ASN A 275 4.72 8.44 22.52
CA ASN A 275 4.06 9.21 23.57
C ASN A 275 4.90 10.37 24.10
N ARG A 276 6.17 10.45 23.70
CA ARG A 276 7.07 11.53 24.11
C ARG A 276 6.70 12.80 23.33
N LYS A 277 6.15 13.80 24.02
CA LYS A 277 5.66 15.04 23.41
C LYS A 277 6.70 15.71 22.52
N ILE A 278 7.95 15.77 22.96
CA ILE A 278 9.05 16.36 22.17
C ILE A 278 9.34 15.58 20.90
N SER A 279 9.34 14.25 20.95
CA SER A 279 9.52 13.40 19.78
C SER A 279 8.35 13.49 18.81
N LEU A 280 7.12 13.66 19.31
CA LEU A 280 5.93 13.97 18.49
C LEU A 280 5.99 15.34 17.82
N GLY A 281 6.95 16.20 18.20
CA GLY A 281 7.14 17.50 17.59
C GLY A 281 6.64 18.69 18.42
N PHE A 282 6.08 18.47 19.61
CA PHE A 282 5.53 19.55 20.44
C PHE A 282 6.64 20.47 20.92
N TYR A 283 6.61 21.72 20.48
CA TYR A 283 7.65 22.73 20.70
C TYR A 283 9.07 22.27 20.32
N LYS A 284 9.15 21.27 19.42
CA LYS A 284 10.41 20.75 18.90
C LYS A 284 10.94 21.67 17.82
N LYS A 285 12.15 22.17 17.99
CA LYS A 285 12.85 22.90 16.93
C LYS A 285 13.24 21.94 15.80
N PRO A 286 13.05 22.31 14.54
CA PRO A 286 13.51 21.51 13.41
C PRO A 286 15.04 21.46 13.39
N VAL A 287 15.63 20.38 12.85
CA VAL A 287 17.09 20.22 12.77
C VAL A 287 17.53 20.74 11.44
N ALA A 288 17.19 20.71 10.37
CA ALA A 288 17.75 21.19 9.10
C ALA A 288 16.66 21.42 8.04
N THR A 289 15.74 22.33 8.30
CA THR A 289 14.62 22.55 7.40
C THR A 289 14.84 23.63 6.34
N GLY A 290 15.85 24.48 6.54
CA GLY A 290 16.09 25.59 5.61
C GLY A 290 14.82 26.41 5.33
N ARG A 291 14.53 26.67 4.05
CA ARG A 291 13.34 27.38 3.60
C ARG A 291 12.03 26.67 3.94
N ALA A 292 12.08 25.36 4.17
CA ALA A 292 10.89 24.57 4.52
C ALA A 292 10.37 24.83 5.94
N SER A 293 11.04 25.65 6.74
CA SER A 293 10.51 26.15 8.01
C SER A 293 9.55 27.32 7.84
N ASN A 294 9.61 28.08 6.75
CA ASN A 294 8.86 29.33 6.55
C ASN A 294 9.01 30.30 7.74
N ASN A 295 10.19 30.39 8.35
CA ASN A 295 10.48 31.14 9.57
C ASN A 295 9.67 30.69 10.81
N LEU A 296 8.93 29.60 10.75
CA LEU A 296 8.28 28.99 11.89
C LEU A 296 9.30 28.33 12.81
N LYS A 297 9.02 28.31 14.11
CA LYS A 297 10.02 27.93 15.11
C LYS A 297 9.96 26.45 15.51
N TYR A 298 8.78 25.83 15.42
CA TYR A 298 8.55 24.50 15.99
C TYR A 298 7.81 23.57 15.02
N SER A 299 8.07 22.28 15.15
CA SER A 299 7.41 21.25 14.36
C SER A 299 5.90 21.26 14.59
N ILE A 300 5.47 21.33 15.86
CA ILE A 300 4.07 21.48 16.27
C ILE A 300 4.02 22.51 17.40
N VAL A 301 3.11 23.47 17.28
CA VAL A 301 2.74 24.39 18.35
C VAL A 301 1.31 24.04 18.81
N PRO A 302 1.13 23.39 19.96
CA PRO A 302 -0.20 23.06 20.49
C PRO A 302 -1.12 24.28 20.53
N GLY A 303 -2.35 24.10 20.03
CA GLY A 303 -3.34 25.17 19.90
C GLY A 303 -3.17 26.07 18.67
N LYS A 304 -2.05 25.97 17.93
CA LYS A 304 -1.72 26.90 16.84
C LYS A 304 -1.25 26.16 15.57
N PRO A 305 -2.16 25.63 14.79
CA PRO A 305 -1.83 24.91 13.55
C PRO A 305 -1.06 25.79 12.55
N GLU A 306 -1.38 27.08 12.44
CA GLU A 306 -0.74 28.05 11.54
C GLU A 306 0.73 28.36 11.91
N GLU A 307 1.13 28.14 13.16
CA GLU A 307 2.50 28.29 13.63
C GLU A 307 3.30 26.96 13.55
N SER A 308 2.67 25.87 13.04
CA SER A 308 3.25 24.52 13.04
C SER A 308 3.87 24.16 11.70
N ILE A 309 5.18 23.88 11.68
CA ILE A 309 5.94 23.49 10.47
C ILE A 309 5.34 22.23 9.83
N LEU A 310 4.88 21.26 10.63
CA LEU A 310 4.25 20.04 10.13
C LEU A 310 3.12 20.34 9.15
N LEU A 311 2.17 21.19 9.56
CA LEU A 311 1.02 21.54 8.73
C LEU A 311 1.44 22.34 7.49
N TYR A 312 2.34 23.32 7.65
CA TYR A 312 2.87 24.08 6.53
C TYR A 312 3.48 23.18 5.45
N ARG A 313 4.29 22.18 5.83
CA ARG A 313 4.90 21.25 4.90
C ARG A 313 3.89 20.30 4.25
N MET A 314 2.85 19.88 4.97
CA MET A 314 1.75 19.07 4.40
C MET A 314 0.98 19.84 3.33
N GLN A 315 0.79 21.14 3.50
CA GLN A 315 0.08 22.04 2.57
C GLN A 315 0.91 22.40 1.33
N SER A 316 2.22 22.20 1.35
CA SER A 316 3.09 22.55 0.21
C SER A 316 3.07 21.49 -0.88
N LEU A 317 3.21 21.92 -2.13
CA LEU A 317 3.51 21.08 -3.30
C LEU A 317 4.90 21.39 -3.88
N ASP A 318 5.65 22.33 -3.29
CA ASP A 318 7.04 22.60 -3.66
C ASP A 318 7.92 21.44 -3.19
N PRO A 319 8.63 20.74 -4.10
CA PRO A 319 9.47 19.59 -3.76
C PRO A 319 10.53 19.86 -2.68
N GLY A 320 10.98 21.12 -2.52
CA GLY A 320 11.94 21.53 -1.47
C GLY A 320 11.30 21.87 -0.13
N ILE A 321 9.97 21.82 -0.01
CA ILE A 321 9.21 22.18 1.19
C ILE A 321 8.28 21.06 1.61
N MET A 322 7.60 20.43 0.65
CA MET A 322 6.51 19.49 0.94
C MET A 322 6.95 18.30 1.78
N MET A 323 6.02 17.73 2.58
CA MET A 323 6.11 16.42 3.20
C MET A 323 4.81 15.65 2.94
N PRO A 324 4.93 14.35 2.58
CA PRO A 324 6.13 13.63 2.16
C PRO A 324 6.85 14.28 0.98
N GLU A 325 8.17 14.11 0.90
CA GLU A 325 9.01 14.70 -0.17
C GLU A 325 8.77 14.07 -1.54
N SER A 326 8.31 12.83 -1.55
CA SER A 326 7.99 12.05 -2.75
C SER A 326 6.66 11.30 -2.59
N GLY A 327 6.18 10.68 -3.68
CA GLY A 327 5.00 9.81 -3.64
C GLY A 327 3.66 10.53 -3.74
N ARG A 328 3.64 11.85 -3.91
CA ARG A 328 2.41 12.63 -4.16
C ARG A 328 2.66 13.79 -5.12
N ALA A 329 1.65 14.15 -5.87
CA ALA A 329 1.57 15.36 -6.69
C ALA A 329 0.43 16.30 -6.24
N LEU A 330 -0.49 15.80 -5.41
CA LEU A 330 -1.64 16.52 -4.87
C LEU A 330 -1.53 16.72 -3.36
N GLN A 331 -2.29 17.68 -2.84
CA GLN A 331 -2.54 17.80 -1.40
C GLN A 331 -3.62 16.80 -0.97
N HIS A 332 -3.49 16.28 0.24
CA HIS A 332 -4.53 15.50 0.90
C HIS A 332 -5.36 16.44 1.78
N SER A 333 -6.36 17.06 1.21
CA SER A 333 -7.12 18.15 1.85
C SER A 333 -7.78 17.71 3.16
N GLU A 334 -8.37 16.52 3.17
CA GLU A 334 -9.06 15.95 4.33
C GLU A 334 -8.09 15.69 5.50
N ALA A 335 -6.88 15.25 5.18
CA ALA A 335 -5.87 15.04 6.21
C ALA A 335 -5.25 16.33 6.73
N ILE A 336 -5.10 17.34 5.88
CA ILE A 336 -4.67 18.69 6.30
C ILE A 336 -5.69 19.25 7.29
N GLU A 337 -6.98 19.12 7.02
CA GLU A 337 -8.05 19.52 7.92
C GLU A 337 -8.02 18.72 9.23
N LEU A 338 -7.86 17.39 9.16
CA LEU A 338 -7.76 16.50 10.33
C LEU A 338 -6.61 16.93 11.25
N VAL A 339 -5.40 17.06 10.68
CA VAL A 339 -4.19 17.40 11.44
C VAL A 339 -4.28 18.84 12.00
N SER A 340 -4.86 19.77 11.23
CA SER A 340 -5.12 21.14 11.71
C SER A 340 -6.05 21.15 12.91
N LYS A 341 -7.18 20.44 12.84
CA LYS A 341 -8.12 20.28 13.96
C LYS A 341 -7.46 19.62 15.17
N TRP A 342 -6.65 18.58 14.94
CA TRP A 342 -5.93 17.89 15.99
C TRP A 342 -4.96 18.84 16.71
N ILE A 343 -4.09 19.56 15.98
CA ILE A 343 -3.15 20.53 16.56
C ILE A 343 -3.89 21.61 17.35
N LYS A 344 -5.03 22.10 16.84
CA LYS A 344 -5.84 23.11 17.51
C LYS A 344 -6.38 22.66 18.87
N ASN A 345 -6.60 21.35 19.04
CA ASN A 345 -7.16 20.77 20.26
C ASN A 345 -6.09 20.18 21.21
N LEU A 346 -4.82 20.34 20.90
CA LEU A 346 -3.72 20.01 21.79
C LEU A 346 -3.58 21.10 22.85
#